data_025f6fae02f3cce95ef925f651e434ac
#
_entry.id   025f6fae02f3cce95ef925f651e434ac
#
_cell.length_a   1.000
_cell.length_b   1.000
_cell.length_c   1.000
_cell.angle_alpha   90.00
_cell.angle_beta   90.00
_cell.angle_gamma   90.00
#
_symmetry.space_group_name_H-M   'P 1'
#
loop_
_entity.id
_entity.type
_entity.pdbx_description
1 polymer ?
#
loop_
_entity_poly.entity_id
_entity_poly.type
_entity_poly.pdbx_seq_one_letter_code
_entity_poly.pdbx_strand_id
1 'polypeptide(L)'
;MRYLLLIISVLLFISCGKETLRTLEKGTYRAVLEVQDNEELPFVFEVKNDSVITIFNADEIITVDEITYNNDSVRIQTPVFEGYIIAKIEENSLNGSFIKPSLDRIVPFKATKNKQRFLSKKEAFINITGNWETVFSPKTDSSYIAKGTFKQTKNKVTGTFRTTTGDYRYLEGIMDGDSLKLSTFDGAHAFLFTAKATDSTLNGFFYSGNHWKEPFTAKLNNDYELPNEDDLTFIKEGYEYFDFSFPDTRGRVVSLNDSEFKDKVIIIQIMGTWCPNCLDESKYLVKYLKENPHKDLQVIALAFEVAKTREIAYERIKRLKKRIGIEYPILLAQFGNVADKTLAQRKLPMLNHIISYPTTIFMDKNRKVRKIHTGFNGPATGKNYDDFVKEFETFVSELLREK
;
A
#
# COMPACT_ATOMS: atom_id res chain seq x y z
N MET A 1 -46.52 -69.73 -30.94
CA MET A 1 -46.03 -69.01 -29.76
C MET A 1 -45.11 -67.87 -30.24
N ARG A 2 -45.64 -66.65 -30.19
CA ARG A 2 -44.94 -65.43 -30.62
C ARG A 2 -44.34 -64.73 -29.37
N TYR A 3 -43.05 -64.63 -29.28
CA TYR A 3 -42.39 -63.84 -28.22
C TYR A 3 -42.32 -62.37 -28.66
N LEU A 4 -43.03 -61.56 -27.92
CA LEU A 4 -43.00 -60.05 -28.07
C LEU A 4 -41.84 -59.51 -27.24
N LEU A 5 -40.79 -59.06 -27.91
CA LEU A 5 -39.64 -58.35 -27.30
C LEU A 5 -40.02 -56.89 -27.08
N LEU A 6 -40.26 -56.53 -25.83
CA LEU A 6 -40.43 -55.12 -25.41
C LEU A 6 -39.04 -54.47 -25.25
N ILE A 7 -38.63 -53.60 -26.16
CA ILE A 7 -37.44 -52.78 -26.05
C ILE A 7 -37.85 -51.55 -25.25
N ILE A 8 -37.48 -51.51 -23.97
CA ILE A 8 -37.58 -50.31 -23.14
C ILE A 8 -36.39 -49.42 -23.48
N SER A 9 -36.66 -48.37 -24.28
CA SER A 9 -35.67 -47.26 -24.55
C SER A 9 -35.59 -46.32 -23.34
N VAL A 10 -34.56 -46.48 -22.52
CA VAL A 10 -34.26 -45.55 -21.45
C VAL A 10 -33.61 -44.30 -22.07
N LEU A 11 -34.41 -43.28 -22.30
CA LEU A 11 -33.92 -41.92 -22.63
C LEU A 11 -33.25 -41.31 -21.40
N LEU A 12 -31.93 -41.43 -21.32
CA LEU A 12 -31.10 -40.65 -20.43
C LEU A 12 -31.18 -39.17 -20.88
N PHE A 13 -32.04 -38.40 -20.26
CA PHE A 13 -31.97 -36.93 -20.32
C PHE A 13 -30.70 -36.51 -19.62
N ILE A 14 -29.60 -36.36 -20.36
CA ILE A 14 -28.45 -35.60 -19.95
C ILE A 14 -28.91 -34.12 -19.97
N SER A 15 -29.45 -33.67 -18.85
CA SER A 15 -29.66 -32.23 -18.60
C SER A 15 -28.31 -31.60 -18.53
N CYS A 16 -27.79 -31.12 -19.64
CA CYS A 16 -26.67 -30.19 -19.68
C CYS A 16 -27.22 -28.87 -19.13
N GLY A 17 -27.25 -28.73 -17.81
CA GLY A 17 -27.53 -27.44 -17.17
C GLY A 17 -26.54 -26.44 -17.74
N LYS A 18 -26.99 -25.44 -18.49
CA LYS A 18 -26.16 -24.28 -18.81
C LYS A 18 -25.69 -23.72 -17.48
N GLU A 19 -24.40 -23.88 -17.17
CA GLU A 19 -23.79 -23.19 -16.06
C GLU A 19 -23.97 -21.69 -16.34
N THR A 20 -24.89 -21.08 -15.62
CA THR A 20 -25.15 -19.65 -15.72
C THR A 20 -24.01 -18.92 -15.05
N LEU A 21 -23.26 -18.12 -15.81
CA LEU A 21 -22.22 -17.22 -15.27
C LEU A 21 -22.87 -16.34 -14.20
N ARG A 22 -22.41 -16.48 -12.96
CA ARG A 22 -22.79 -15.58 -11.87
C ARG A 22 -21.87 -14.39 -11.83
N THR A 23 -22.43 -13.19 -11.69
CA THR A 23 -21.66 -11.95 -11.52
C THR A 23 -21.99 -11.32 -10.17
N LEU A 24 -21.13 -10.39 -9.74
CA LEU A 24 -21.35 -9.62 -8.53
C LEU A 24 -22.61 -8.75 -8.67
N GLU A 25 -23.48 -8.82 -7.69
CA GLU A 25 -24.65 -7.96 -7.64
C GLU A 25 -24.25 -6.56 -7.16
N LYS A 26 -24.87 -5.52 -7.76
CA LYS A 26 -24.67 -4.12 -7.34
C LYS A 26 -25.02 -3.92 -5.88
N GLY A 27 -24.25 -3.06 -5.21
CA GLY A 27 -24.45 -2.70 -3.83
C GLY A 27 -23.19 -2.64 -3.01
N THR A 28 -23.34 -2.29 -1.75
CA THR A 28 -22.25 -2.17 -0.79
C THR A 28 -22.09 -3.46 -0.02
N TYR A 29 -20.85 -3.92 0.08
CA TYR A 29 -20.46 -5.14 0.78
C TYR A 29 -19.51 -4.80 1.92
N ARG A 30 -19.72 -5.42 3.07
CA ARG A 30 -18.73 -5.57 4.13
C ARG A 30 -17.94 -6.83 3.86
N ALA A 31 -16.66 -6.65 3.58
CA ALA A 31 -15.69 -7.73 3.50
C ALA A 31 -14.97 -7.91 4.84
N VAL A 32 -14.50 -9.10 5.10
CA VAL A 32 -13.72 -9.50 6.27
C VAL A 32 -12.58 -10.38 5.82
N LEU A 33 -11.37 -10.05 6.28
CA LEU A 33 -10.21 -10.93 6.26
C LEU A 33 -9.99 -11.48 7.67
N GLU A 34 -9.79 -12.80 7.79
CA GLU A 34 -9.50 -13.44 9.07
C GLU A 34 -8.03 -13.19 9.41
N VAL A 35 -7.78 -12.60 10.58
CA VAL A 35 -6.43 -12.37 11.09
C VAL A 35 -6.15 -13.28 12.29
N GLN A 36 -5.03 -13.08 13.00
CA GLN A 36 -4.72 -13.89 14.19
C GLN A 36 -5.74 -13.63 15.32
N ASP A 37 -5.76 -14.51 16.33
CA ASP A 37 -6.62 -14.44 17.53
C ASP A 37 -8.14 -14.45 17.24
N ASN A 38 -8.56 -14.96 16.09
CA ASN A 38 -9.94 -14.91 15.60
C ASN A 38 -10.48 -13.47 15.48
N GLU A 39 -9.60 -12.47 15.34
CA GLU A 39 -10.00 -11.11 15.04
C GLU A 39 -10.34 -10.97 13.55
N GLU A 40 -11.28 -10.08 13.27
CA GLU A 40 -11.74 -9.75 11.92
C GLU A 40 -11.18 -8.41 11.47
N LEU A 41 -10.61 -8.38 10.26
CA LEU A 41 -10.21 -7.17 9.58
C LEU A 41 -11.29 -6.80 8.55
N PRO A 42 -12.22 -5.92 8.88
CA PRO A 42 -13.25 -5.53 7.94
C PRO A 42 -12.80 -4.40 7.02
N PHE A 43 -13.31 -4.43 5.80
CA PHE A 43 -13.30 -3.29 4.88
C PHE A 43 -14.61 -3.23 4.09
N VAL A 44 -14.88 -2.09 3.45
CA VAL A 44 -16.11 -1.89 2.69
C VAL A 44 -15.75 -1.64 1.24
N PHE A 45 -16.50 -2.31 0.34
CA PHE A 45 -16.44 -2.02 -1.08
C PHE A 45 -17.85 -1.93 -1.68
N GLU A 46 -17.97 -1.20 -2.77
CA GLU A 46 -19.21 -1.06 -3.54
C GLU A 46 -19.04 -1.68 -4.93
N VAL A 47 -19.93 -2.56 -5.31
CA VAL A 47 -20.05 -3.07 -6.67
C VAL A 47 -20.85 -2.07 -7.50
N LYS A 48 -20.18 -1.38 -8.43
CA LYS A 48 -20.79 -0.40 -9.36
C LYS A 48 -21.47 -1.12 -10.54
N ASN A 49 -20.81 -2.13 -11.05
CA ASN A 49 -21.26 -3.04 -12.11
C ASN A 49 -20.40 -4.33 -12.05
N ASP A 50 -20.58 -5.22 -13.02
CA ASP A 50 -19.83 -6.48 -13.12
C ASP A 50 -18.31 -6.32 -13.37
N SER A 51 -17.87 -5.15 -13.78
CA SER A 51 -16.47 -4.89 -14.17
C SER A 51 -15.76 -3.89 -13.22
N VAL A 52 -16.49 -3.23 -12.31
CA VAL A 52 -15.92 -2.18 -11.45
C VAL A 52 -16.45 -2.28 -10.03
N ILE A 53 -15.52 -2.36 -9.08
CA ILE A 53 -15.79 -2.13 -7.67
C ILE A 53 -14.98 -0.95 -7.14
N THR A 54 -15.42 -0.40 -6.04
CA THR A 54 -14.74 0.70 -5.33
C THR A 54 -14.53 0.32 -3.87
N ILE A 55 -13.28 0.30 -3.41
CA ILE A 55 -12.92 0.05 -2.01
C ILE A 55 -12.77 1.41 -1.32
N PHE A 56 -13.23 1.51 -0.07
CA PHE A 56 -13.22 2.73 0.72
C PHE A 56 -12.36 2.55 1.98
N ASN A 57 -11.48 3.52 2.27
CA ASN A 57 -10.75 3.63 3.54
C ASN A 57 -10.77 5.11 3.97
N ALA A 58 -11.66 5.49 4.85
CA ALA A 58 -11.91 6.90 5.18
C ALA A 58 -12.12 7.76 3.92
N ASP A 59 -11.19 8.68 3.61
CA ASP A 59 -11.26 9.54 2.43
C ASP A 59 -10.60 8.91 1.18
N GLU A 60 -9.94 7.76 1.32
CA GLU A 60 -9.35 7.05 0.19
C GLU A 60 -10.40 6.26 -0.59
N ILE A 61 -10.37 6.42 -1.91
CA ILE A 61 -11.23 5.71 -2.86
C ILE A 61 -10.34 4.95 -3.84
N ILE A 62 -10.43 3.61 -3.82
CA ILE A 62 -9.65 2.74 -4.71
C ILE A 62 -10.60 2.10 -5.72
N THR A 63 -10.47 2.48 -6.98
CA THR A 63 -11.21 1.85 -8.08
C THR A 63 -10.49 0.60 -8.54
N VAL A 64 -11.21 -0.52 -8.58
CA VAL A 64 -10.75 -1.82 -9.07
C VAL A 64 -11.57 -2.19 -10.31
N ASP A 65 -10.89 -2.34 -11.44
CA ASP A 65 -11.47 -2.54 -12.77
C ASP A 65 -10.95 -3.79 -13.49
N GLU A 66 -10.22 -4.65 -12.79
CA GLU A 66 -9.76 -5.94 -13.28
C GLU A 66 -10.51 -7.07 -12.55
N ILE A 67 -11.73 -7.35 -13.00
CA ILE A 67 -12.60 -8.35 -12.43
C ILE A 67 -12.88 -9.39 -13.51
N THR A 68 -12.68 -10.67 -13.19
CA THR A 68 -12.94 -11.78 -14.08
C THR A 68 -13.81 -12.82 -13.38
N TYR A 69 -14.69 -13.47 -14.15
CA TYR A 69 -15.63 -14.46 -13.65
C TYR A 69 -15.36 -15.82 -14.30
N ASN A 70 -15.56 -16.88 -13.53
CA ASN A 70 -15.53 -18.26 -14.01
C ASN A 70 -16.63 -19.03 -13.26
N ASN A 71 -17.71 -19.38 -13.97
CA ASN A 71 -18.92 -20.03 -13.43
C ASN A 71 -19.50 -19.22 -12.26
N ASP A 72 -19.39 -19.73 -11.04
CA ASP A 72 -19.85 -19.13 -9.80
C ASP A 72 -18.74 -18.41 -9.01
N SER A 73 -17.57 -18.23 -9.62
CA SER A 73 -16.41 -17.64 -8.95
C SER A 73 -16.01 -16.32 -9.58
N VAL A 74 -15.49 -15.41 -8.75
CA VAL A 74 -14.94 -14.11 -9.14
C VAL A 74 -13.50 -13.99 -8.72
N ARG A 75 -12.66 -13.45 -9.61
CA ARG A 75 -11.32 -12.97 -9.31
C ARG A 75 -11.30 -11.45 -9.42
N ILE A 76 -10.87 -10.79 -8.33
CA ILE A 76 -10.75 -9.32 -8.21
C ILE A 76 -9.27 -9.01 -8.05
N GLN A 77 -8.64 -8.47 -9.08
CA GLN A 77 -7.23 -8.08 -9.08
C GLN A 77 -7.07 -6.66 -8.61
N THR A 78 -6.25 -6.42 -7.57
CA THR A 78 -5.98 -5.06 -7.11
C THR A 78 -5.23 -4.23 -8.17
N PRO A 79 -5.44 -2.91 -8.26
CA PRO A 79 -5.06 -2.11 -9.45
C PRO A 79 -3.55 -2.08 -9.76
N VAL A 80 -2.71 -1.98 -8.75
CA VAL A 80 -1.26 -1.85 -8.89
C VAL A 80 -0.55 -3.08 -8.36
N PHE A 81 -0.97 -3.53 -7.18
CA PHE A 81 -0.31 -4.59 -6.44
C PHE A 81 -0.62 -5.98 -7.00
N GLU A 82 0.22 -6.96 -6.65
CA GLU A 82 0.04 -8.35 -7.08
C GLU A 82 -1.14 -9.07 -6.42
N GLY A 83 -1.58 -8.54 -5.26
CA GLY A 83 -2.64 -9.14 -4.47
C GLY A 83 -3.97 -9.22 -5.22
N TYR A 84 -4.70 -10.33 -5.04
CA TYR A 84 -6.03 -10.50 -5.60
C TYR A 84 -6.92 -11.28 -4.65
N ILE A 85 -8.23 -11.07 -4.80
CA ILE A 85 -9.25 -11.86 -4.13
C ILE A 85 -9.79 -12.87 -5.13
N ILE A 86 -9.92 -14.14 -4.72
CA ILE A 86 -10.68 -15.14 -5.43
C ILE A 86 -11.78 -15.65 -4.50
N ALA A 87 -13.02 -15.61 -4.95
CA ALA A 87 -14.16 -15.98 -4.12
C ALA A 87 -15.27 -16.64 -4.93
N LYS A 88 -15.98 -17.57 -4.29
CA LYS A 88 -17.23 -18.13 -4.78
C LYS A 88 -18.36 -17.14 -4.50
N ILE A 89 -19.23 -16.94 -5.50
CA ILE A 89 -20.41 -16.10 -5.41
C ILE A 89 -21.58 -16.98 -4.96
N GLU A 90 -22.06 -16.74 -3.76
CA GLU A 90 -23.26 -17.38 -3.20
C GLU A 90 -24.43 -16.39 -3.24
N GLU A 91 -25.63 -16.80 -2.82
CA GLU A 91 -26.85 -16.00 -2.94
C GLU A 91 -26.72 -14.61 -2.28
N ASN A 92 -26.11 -14.53 -1.09
CA ASN A 92 -25.98 -13.27 -0.33
C ASN A 92 -24.55 -13.04 0.18
N SER A 93 -23.57 -13.81 -0.28
CA SER A 93 -22.20 -13.74 0.23
C SER A 93 -21.15 -14.09 -0.82
N LEU A 94 -19.91 -13.68 -0.52
CA LEU A 94 -18.71 -14.13 -1.19
C LEU A 94 -17.86 -14.87 -0.17
N ASN A 95 -17.36 -16.06 -0.53
CA ASN A 95 -16.48 -16.85 0.31
C ASN A 95 -15.23 -17.25 -0.48
N GLY A 96 -14.03 -16.98 0.07
CA GLY A 96 -12.81 -17.27 -0.65
C GLY A 96 -11.55 -16.83 0.09
N SER A 97 -10.59 -16.26 -0.64
CA SER A 97 -9.30 -15.88 -0.09
C SER A 97 -8.75 -14.63 -0.76
N PHE A 98 -8.04 -13.84 0.01
CA PHE A 98 -7.10 -12.82 -0.48
C PHE A 98 -5.71 -13.44 -0.57
N ILE A 99 -5.08 -13.35 -1.74
CA ILE A 99 -3.83 -14.05 -2.07
C ILE A 99 -2.75 -13.04 -2.47
N LYS A 100 -1.55 -13.19 -1.88
CA LYS A 100 -0.32 -12.46 -2.27
C LYS A 100 0.75 -13.47 -2.71
N PRO A 101 0.89 -13.71 -4.02
CA PRO A 101 1.70 -14.83 -4.53
C PRO A 101 3.19 -14.78 -4.20
N SER A 102 3.83 -13.60 -4.23
CA SER A 102 5.26 -13.50 -3.95
C SER A 102 5.62 -13.77 -2.49
N LEU A 103 4.65 -13.68 -1.59
CA LEU A 103 4.82 -13.89 -0.16
C LEU A 103 4.22 -15.23 0.29
N ASP A 104 3.69 -16.04 -0.63
CA ASP A 104 2.96 -17.28 -0.37
C ASP A 104 1.87 -17.12 0.72
N ARG A 105 1.17 -15.96 0.71
CA ARG A 105 0.16 -15.63 1.71
C ARG A 105 -1.25 -15.86 1.18
N ILE A 106 -2.03 -16.57 1.98
CA ILE A 106 -3.43 -16.82 1.75
C ILE A 106 -4.20 -16.44 3.01
N VAL A 107 -5.08 -15.45 2.88
CA VAL A 107 -5.90 -14.93 3.99
C VAL A 107 -7.36 -15.25 3.69
N PRO A 108 -8.09 -15.97 4.55
CA PRO A 108 -9.52 -16.24 4.35
C PRO A 108 -10.30 -14.94 4.21
N PHE A 109 -11.23 -14.93 3.23
CA PHE A 109 -12.03 -13.79 2.85
C PHE A 109 -13.51 -14.16 2.84
N LYS A 110 -14.33 -13.29 3.43
CA LYS A 110 -15.79 -13.35 3.33
C LYS A 110 -16.33 -11.96 3.05
N ALA A 111 -17.44 -11.84 2.30
CA ALA A 111 -18.14 -10.58 2.17
C ALA A 111 -19.65 -10.80 2.12
N THR A 112 -20.41 -9.87 2.71
CA THR A 112 -21.88 -9.85 2.70
C THR A 112 -22.37 -8.43 2.42
N LYS A 113 -23.59 -8.29 1.89
CA LYS A 113 -24.20 -6.98 1.67
C LYS A 113 -24.38 -6.26 3.00
N ASN A 114 -23.58 -5.23 3.27
CA ASN A 114 -23.64 -4.36 4.45
C ASN A 114 -22.83 -3.09 4.19
N LYS A 115 -23.25 -1.97 4.78
CA LYS A 115 -22.56 -0.67 4.67
C LYS A 115 -21.63 -0.37 5.86
N GLN A 116 -21.77 -1.12 6.95
CA GLN A 116 -21.04 -0.85 8.18
C GLN A 116 -19.73 -1.63 8.20
N ARG A 117 -18.59 -0.94 8.29
CA ARG A 117 -17.26 -1.57 8.42
C ARG A 117 -17.18 -2.34 9.74
N PHE A 118 -17.44 -1.68 10.86
CA PHE A 118 -17.52 -2.29 12.19
C PHE A 118 -18.94 -2.16 12.75
N LEU A 119 -19.37 -3.16 13.50
CA LEU A 119 -20.63 -3.14 14.22
C LEU A 119 -20.39 -2.64 15.65
N SER A 120 -20.88 -1.46 15.97
CA SER A 120 -20.83 -0.92 17.34
C SER A 120 -21.94 -1.53 18.20
N LYS A 121 -21.59 -1.90 19.42
CA LYS A 121 -22.53 -2.41 20.43
C LYS A 121 -22.77 -1.41 21.55
N LYS A 122 -21.88 -0.45 21.73
CA LYS A 122 -21.91 0.54 22.81
C LYS A 122 -21.61 1.93 22.27
N GLU A 123 -22.17 2.95 22.87
CA GLU A 123 -21.72 4.32 22.63
C GLU A 123 -20.30 4.52 23.15
N ALA A 124 -19.52 5.32 22.43
CA ALA A 124 -18.19 5.70 22.87
C ALA A 124 -18.27 6.64 24.07
N PHE A 125 -17.56 6.34 25.13
CA PHE A 125 -17.45 7.24 26.30
C PHE A 125 -16.01 7.77 26.46
N ILE A 126 -15.10 7.36 25.60
CA ILE A 126 -13.74 7.92 25.46
C ILE A 126 -13.66 8.65 24.12
N ASN A 127 -13.02 9.82 24.10
CA ASN A 127 -12.70 10.55 22.87
C ASN A 127 -11.18 10.52 22.64
N ILE A 128 -10.77 9.90 21.54
CA ILE A 128 -9.35 9.75 21.20
C ILE A 128 -8.86 10.77 20.15
N THR A 129 -9.63 11.81 19.88
CA THR A 129 -9.18 12.88 18.97
C THR A 129 -7.89 13.52 19.48
N GLY A 130 -6.86 13.60 18.66
CA GLY A 130 -5.58 14.21 19.00
C GLY A 130 -4.38 13.43 18.48
N ASN A 131 -3.19 13.84 18.95
CA ASN A 131 -1.92 13.20 18.62
C ASN A 131 -1.47 12.29 19.77
N TRP A 132 -0.95 11.13 19.36
CA TRP A 132 -0.59 10.05 20.27
C TRP A 132 0.84 9.62 20.07
N GLU A 133 1.69 9.85 21.07
CA GLU A 133 3.04 9.30 21.15
C GLU A 133 2.93 7.79 21.30
N THR A 134 3.34 7.04 20.27
CA THR A 134 3.11 5.60 20.14
C THR A 134 4.40 4.84 20.07
N VAL A 135 4.45 3.67 20.70
CA VAL A 135 5.56 2.73 20.62
C VAL A 135 4.99 1.37 20.23
N PHE A 136 5.46 0.83 19.11
CA PHE A 136 5.19 -0.53 18.67
C PHE A 136 6.23 -1.48 19.23
N SER A 137 5.85 -2.74 19.50
CA SER A 137 6.71 -3.77 20.11
C SER A 137 7.51 -3.27 21.32
N PRO A 138 6.87 -2.58 22.30
CA PRO A 138 7.60 -1.94 23.40
C PRO A 138 8.42 -2.95 24.19
N LYS A 139 9.61 -2.52 24.64
CA LYS A 139 10.57 -3.33 25.43
C LYS A 139 11.16 -4.54 24.69
N THR A 140 11.21 -4.50 23.37
CA THR A 140 11.90 -5.49 22.53
C THR A 140 12.92 -4.81 21.63
N ASP A 141 13.84 -5.58 21.03
CA ASP A 141 14.82 -5.07 20.06
C ASP A 141 14.17 -4.63 18.74
N SER A 142 12.92 -5.02 18.50
CA SER A 142 12.10 -4.60 17.36
C SER A 142 11.24 -3.38 17.65
N SER A 143 11.46 -2.70 18.77
CA SER A 143 10.70 -1.52 19.17
C SER A 143 10.92 -0.35 18.21
N TYR A 144 9.84 0.32 17.83
CA TYR A 144 9.91 1.55 17.03
C TYR A 144 8.84 2.56 17.44
N ILE A 145 9.14 3.84 17.19
CA ILE A 145 8.28 4.96 17.54
C ILE A 145 7.34 5.33 16.39
N ALA A 146 6.18 5.85 16.75
CA ALA A 146 5.19 6.36 15.83
C ALA A 146 4.41 7.53 16.44
N LYS A 147 3.77 8.32 15.59
CA LYS A 147 2.80 9.34 15.96
C LYS A 147 1.43 8.93 15.42
N GLY A 148 0.50 8.57 16.30
CA GLY A 148 -0.91 8.39 15.95
C GLY A 148 -1.60 9.74 15.83
N THR A 149 -2.38 9.97 14.78
CA THR A 149 -3.22 11.17 14.65
C THR A 149 -4.62 10.72 14.32
N PHE A 150 -5.57 10.99 15.24
CA PHE A 150 -6.94 10.52 15.12
C PHE A 150 -7.95 11.65 15.22
N LYS A 151 -9.06 11.46 14.51
CA LYS A 151 -10.27 12.28 14.60
C LYS A 151 -11.45 11.36 14.88
N GLN A 152 -12.17 11.67 15.94
CA GLN A 152 -13.38 10.95 16.35
C GLN A 152 -14.62 11.80 16.19
N THR A 153 -15.68 11.22 15.63
CA THR A 153 -17.01 11.83 15.56
C THR A 153 -18.03 10.78 16.01
N LYS A 154 -18.58 10.96 17.20
CA LYS A 154 -19.37 9.92 17.90
C LYS A 154 -18.54 8.64 18.03
N ASN A 155 -19.02 7.53 17.48
CA ASN A 155 -18.28 6.26 17.48
C ASN A 155 -17.27 6.15 16.33
N LYS A 156 -17.44 6.90 15.22
CA LYS A 156 -16.54 6.80 14.06
C LYS A 156 -15.19 7.43 14.37
N VAL A 157 -14.12 6.70 14.05
CA VAL A 157 -12.73 7.16 14.14
C VAL A 157 -12.07 7.04 12.79
N THR A 158 -11.32 8.07 12.39
CA THR A 158 -10.43 8.07 11.24
C THR A 158 -9.06 8.59 11.65
N GLY A 159 -8.01 8.23 10.90
CA GLY A 159 -6.66 8.73 11.18
C GLY A 159 -5.60 7.84 10.58
N THR A 160 -4.38 7.97 11.09
CA THR A 160 -3.24 7.14 10.70
C THR A 160 -2.21 7.11 11.81
N PHE A 161 -1.24 6.18 11.70
CA PHE A 161 0.04 6.28 12.39
C PHE A 161 1.12 6.70 11.41
N ARG A 162 1.97 7.64 11.78
CA ARG A 162 3.22 7.96 11.10
C ARG A 162 4.38 7.33 11.85
N THR A 163 5.35 6.82 11.13
CA THR A 163 6.64 6.37 11.65
C THR A 163 7.77 7.16 11.01
N THR A 164 9.00 6.91 11.38
CA THR A 164 10.19 7.47 10.71
C THR A 164 10.39 6.99 9.27
N THR A 165 9.58 6.03 8.81
CA THR A 165 9.74 5.39 7.49
C THR A 165 8.51 5.51 6.60
N GLY A 166 7.45 6.19 7.07
CA GLY A 166 6.20 6.40 6.35
C GLY A 166 4.97 6.22 7.23
N ASP A 167 3.80 6.24 6.63
CA ASP A 167 2.52 6.15 7.34
C ASP A 167 1.80 4.81 7.11
N TYR A 168 0.80 4.55 7.95
CA TYR A 168 -0.10 3.38 7.86
C TYR A 168 -1.35 3.64 7.02
N ARG A 169 -1.30 4.68 6.17
CA ARG A 169 -2.37 5.07 5.24
C ARG A 169 -3.67 5.45 5.95
N TYR A 170 -4.78 5.38 5.24
CA TYR A 170 -6.09 5.76 5.74
C TYR A 170 -6.69 4.67 6.61
N LEU A 171 -6.72 4.90 7.92
CA LEU A 171 -7.40 4.03 8.88
C LEU A 171 -8.82 4.53 9.13
N GLU A 172 -9.78 3.61 9.11
CA GLU A 172 -11.17 3.90 9.48
C GLU A 172 -11.68 2.84 10.44
N GLY A 173 -12.43 3.28 11.46
CA GLY A 173 -13.03 2.36 12.41
C GLY A 173 -13.92 3.02 13.44
N ILE A 174 -13.94 2.45 14.62
CA ILE A 174 -14.85 2.88 15.70
C ILE A 174 -14.20 2.83 17.08
N MET A 175 -14.74 3.68 17.95
CA MET A 175 -14.76 3.44 19.41
C MET A 175 -16.06 2.72 19.78
N ASP A 176 -15.96 1.54 20.37
CA ASP A 176 -17.07 0.75 20.93
C ASP A 176 -16.92 0.71 22.46
N GLY A 177 -17.55 1.66 23.15
CA GLY A 177 -17.28 1.95 24.56
C GLY A 177 -15.87 2.51 24.74
N ASP A 178 -14.96 1.73 25.35
CA ASP A 178 -13.53 2.00 25.55
C ASP A 178 -12.63 1.23 24.57
N SER A 179 -13.20 0.56 23.61
CA SER A 179 -12.45 -0.30 22.68
C SER A 179 -12.31 0.35 21.32
N LEU A 180 -11.09 0.66 20.92
CA LEU A 180 -10.73 1.14 19.60
C LEU A 180 -10.56 -0.04 18.64
N LYS A 181 -11.16 0.06 17.44
CA LYS A 181 -10.88 -0.82 16.29
C LYS A 181 -10.72 0.02 15.04
N LEU A 182 -9.60 -0.13 14.32
CA LEU A 182 -9.32 0.55 13.06
C LEU A 182 -8.85 -0.47 12.03
N SER A 183 -9.25 -0.31 10.77
CA SER A 183 -8.74 -1.15 9.68
C SER A 183 -8.50 -0.37 8.41
N THR A 184 -7.67 -0.93 7.53
CA THR A 184 -7.48 -0.51 6.15
C THR A 184 -7.21 -1.70 5.26
N PHE A 185 -7.61 -1.62 3.99
CA PHE A 185 -7.29 -2.58 2.95
C PHE A 185 -7.10 -1.86 1.63
N ASP A 186 -5.88 -1.90 1.09
CA ASP A 186 -5.51 -1.22 -0.17
C ASP A 186 -5.02 -2.19 -1.27
N GLY A 187 -5.06 -3.50 -0.97
CA GLY A 187 -4.57 -4.55 -1.87
C GLY A 187 -3.10 -4.94 -1.66
N ALA A 188 -2.32 -4.11 -0.98
CA ALA A 188 -1.00 -4.46 -0.46
C ALA A 188 -1.04 -4.62 1.06
N HIS A 189 -1.67 -3.68 1.75
CA HIS A 189 -1.88 -3.72 3.18
C HIS A 189 -3.24 -4.31 3.53
N ALA A 190 -3.27 -5.08 4.57
CA ALA A 190 -4.45 -5.57 5.26
C ALA A 190 -4.17 -5.37 6.75
N PHE A 191 -4.49 -4.19 7.29
CA PHE A 191 -4.13 -3.77 8.64
C PHE A 191 -5.34 -3.67 9.54
N LEU A 192 -5.20 -4.20 10.75
CA LEU A 192 -6.16 -4.05 11.84
C LEU A 192 -5.42 -3.58 13.09
N PHE A 193 -5.98 -2.58 13.75
CA PHE A 193 -5.54 -2.11 15.07
C PHE A 193 -6.68 -2.29 16.05
N THR A 194 -6.40 -2.90 17.18
CA THR A 194 -7.33 -3.03 18.30
C THR A 194 -6.69 -2.48 19.56
N ALA A 195 -7.39 -1.70 20.36
CA ALA A 195 -6.84 -1.20 21.63
C ALA A 195 -7.92 -0.97 22.68
N LYS A 196 -7.52 -1.04 23.94
CA LYS A 196 -8.25 -0.44 25.06
C LYS A 196 -7.76 0.99 25.25
N ALA A 197 -8.72 1.90 25.36
CA ALA A 197 -8.48 3.32 25.52
C ALA A 197 -8.84 3.78 26.94
N THR A 198 -8.06 4.73 27.43
CA THR A 198 -8.41 5.63 28.53
C THR A 198 -8.35 7.06 28.01
N ASP A 199 -8.61 8.05 28.84
CA ASP A 199 -8.52 9.47 28.45
C ASP A 199 -7.11 9.88 27.98
N SER A 200 -6.07 9.10 28.32
CA SER A 200 -4.67 9.45 28.03
C SER A 200 -3.79 8.31 27.52
N THR A 201 -4.32 7.09 27.45
CA THR A 201 -3.54 5.93 26.99
C THR A 201 -4.29 5.03 26.03
N LEU A 202 -3.55 4.40 25.09
CA LEU A 202 -4.00 3.27 24.28
C LEU A 202 -3.07 2.10 24.51
N ASN A 203 -3.63 0.90 24.72
CA ASN A 203 -2.88 -0.33 24.82
C ASN A 203 -3.55 -1.39 23.96
N GLY A 204 -2.81 -1.94 22.99
CA GLY A 204 -3.43 -2.81 22.02
C GLY A 204 -2.47 -3.58 21.12
N PHE A 205 -3.02 -4.04 20.00
CA PHE A 205 -2.31 -4.84 19.03
C PHE A 205 -2.53 -4.31 17.61
N PHE A 206 -1.48 -4.39 16.82
CA PHE A 206 -1.49 -4.26 15.39
C PHE A 206 -1.40 -5.63 14.73
N TYR A 207 -2.23 -5.86 13.71
CA TYR A 207 -2.23 -7.06 12.89
C TYR A 207 -1.98 -6.67 11.42
N SER A 208 -1.08 -7.39 10.74
CA SER A 208 -0.88 -7.31 9.31
C SER A 208 -1.27 -8.64 8.66
N GLY A 209 -2.46 -8.69 8.06
CA GLY A 209 -3.05 -9.94 7.60
C GLY A 209 -3.09 -10.99 8.72
N ASN A 210 -2.92 -12.28 8.35
CA ASN A 210 -2.88 -13.39 9.28
C ASN A 210 -1.46 -13.85 9.66
N HIS A 211 -0.43 -13.07 9.28
CA HIS A 211 0.98 -13.48 9.40
C HIS A 211 1.79 -12.66 10.43
N TRP A 212 1.31 -11.49 10.83
CA TRP A 212 2.01 -10.63 11.77
C TRP A 212 1.06 -10.05 12.82
N LYS A 213 1.53 -10.05 14.06
CA LYS A 213 0.89 -9.40 15.19
C LYS A 213 1.95 -8.82 16.11
N GLU A 214 1.76 -7.59 16.56
CA GLU A 214 2.62 -6.96 17.55
C GLU A 214 1.83 -6.06 18.49
N PRO A 215 2.27 -5.92 19.76
CA PRO A 215 1.66 -4.99 20.70
C PRO A 215 2.04 -3.55 20.38
N PHE A 216 1.19 -2.61 20.76
CA PHE A 216 1.55 -1.20 20.83
C PHE A 216 0.99 -0.53 22.07
N THR A 217 1.66 0.53 22.50
CA THR A 217 1.21 1.43 23.56
C THR A 217 1.27 2.85 23.06
N ALA A 218 0.31 3.69 23.48
CA ALA A 218 0.32 5.09 23.12
C ALA A 218 -0.11 5.97 24.31
N LYS A 219 0.41 7.20 24.35
CA LYS A 219 0.04 8.26 25.29
C LYS A 219 -0.45 9.47 24.52
N LEU A 220 -1.52 10.08 24.98
CA LEU A 220 -1.97 11.35 24.40
C LEU A 220 -0.89 12.42 24.62
N ASN A 221 -0.36 12.94 23.55
CA ASN A 221 0.69 13.97 23.54
C ASN A 221 0.57 14.79 22.24
N ASN A 222 -0.15 15.90 22.34
CA ASN A 222 -0.43 16.71 21.15
C ASN A 222 0.79 17.42 20.58
N ASP A 223 1.86 17.59 21.39
CA ASP A 223 3.10 18.26 21.02
C ASP A 223 4.17 17.28 20.54
N TYR A 224 3.88 15.96 20.52
CA TYR A 224 4.83 14.94 20.08
C TYR A 224 5.13 15.06 18.59
N GLU A 225 6.41 15.06 18.24
CA GLU A 225 6.90 14.97 16.86
C GLU A 225 7.91 13.85 16.70
N LEU A 226 7.95 13.28 15.51
CA LEU A 226 8.96 12.29 15.11
C LEU A 226 10.27 13.01 14.74
N PRO A 227 11.42 12.28 14.75
CA PRO A 227 12.66 12.78 14.17
C PRO A 227 12.46 13.24 12.73
N ASN A 228 13.26 14.23 12.31
CA ASN A 228 13.22 14.76 10.95
C ASN A 228 13.63 13.69 9.93
N GLU A 229 12.80 13.45 8.94
CA GLU A 229 13.01 12.46 7.88
C GLU A 229 14.25 12.77 7.01
N ASP A 230 14.69 14.04 6.94
CA ASP A 230 15.83 14.47 6.15
C ASP A 230 17.19 14.16 6.81
N ASP A 231 17.20 13.84 8.11
CA ASP A 231 18.41 13.56 8.89
C ASP A 231 18.73 12.04 8.99
N LEU A 232 17.85 11.18 8.48
CA LEU A 232 17.95 9.73 8.71
C LEU A 232 18.88 9.04 7.72
N THR A 233 18.84 9.43 6.44
CA THR A 233 19.70 8.86 5.38
C THR A 233 20.62 9.94 4.83
N PHE A 234 21.91 9.63 4.69
CA PHE A 234 22.93 10.58 4.20
C PHE A 234 24.04 9.85 3.43
N ILE A 235 24.83 10.62 2.67
CA ILE A 235 26.03 10.11 1.99
C ILE A 235 27.13 9.89 3.02
N LYS A 236 27.70 8.69 3.05
CA LYS A 236 28.79 8.33 3.97
C LYS A 236 30.06 9.14 3.67
N GLU A 237 30.83 9.41 4.70
CA GLU A 237 32.17 9.97 4.55
C GLU A 237 33.03 9.07 3.64
N GLY A 238 33.84 9.72 2.78
CA GLY A 238 34.66 9.04 1.77
C GLY A 238 33.99 8.82 0.43
N TYR A 239 32.70 9.13 0.28
CA TYR A 239 32.01 9.17 -1.01
C TYR A 239 31.75 10.63 -1.42
N GLU A 240 32.29 11.01 -2.57
CA GLU A 240 32.09 12.38 -3.09
C GLU A 240 30.78 12.50 -3.89
N TYR A 241 30.32 11.38 -4.50
CA TYR A 241 29.21 11.38 -5.43
C TYR A 241 28.24 10.23 -5.14
N PHE A 242 26.97 10.46 -5.45
CA PHE A 242 25.99 9.41 -5.63
C PHE A 242 26.06 8.93 -7.09
N ASP A 243 26.04 7.63 -7.31
CA ASP A 243 26.08 7.04 -8.66
C ASP A 243 25.25 5.76 -8.72
N PHE A 244 24.77 5.42 -9.90
CA PHE A 244 24.10 4.17 -10.19
C PHE A 244 24.26 3.78 -11.66
N SER A 245 24.09 2.47 -11.93
CA SER A 245 24.03 1.91 -13.28
C SER A 245 23.17 0.65 -13.24
N PHE A 246 21.92 0.74 -13.72
CA PHE A 246 20.96 -0.37 -13.66
C PHE A 246 20.16 -0.50 -14.96
N PRO A 247 19.64 -1.71 -15.28
CA PRO A 247 18.83 -1.91 -16.46
C PRO A 247 17.41 -1.35 -16.33
N ASP A 248 16.88 -0.80 -17.41
CA ASP A 248 15.46 -0.52 -17.59
C ASP A 248 14.68 -1.81 -17.94
N THR A 249 13.35 -1.72 -18.09
CA THR A 249 12.49 -2.87 -18.41
C THR A 249 12.67 -3.44 -19.83
N ARG A 250 13.52 -2.83 -20.66
CA ARG A 250 13.94 -3.31 -21.99
C ARG A 250 15.35 -3.91 -21.96
N GLY A 251 16.01 -3.88 -20.79
CA GLY A 251 17.36 -4.37 -20.60
C GLY A 251 18.44 -3.34 -20.97
N ARG A 252 18.10 -2.10 -21.37
CA ARG A 252 19.07 -1.03 -21.59
C ARG A 252 19.62 -0.60 -20.22
N VAL A 253 20.93 -0.63 -20.08
CA VAL A 253 21.60 -0.10 -18.89
C VAL A 253 21.57 1.43 -18.96
N VAL A 254 21.10 2.04 -17.89
CA VAL A 254 21.03 3.50 -17.70
C VAL A 254 21.92 3.84 -16.52
N SER A 255 22.83 4.78 -16.73
CA SER A 255 23.76 5.29 -15.73
C SER A 255 23.50 6.76 -15.46
N LEU A 256 23.74 7.20 -14.24
CA LEU A 256 23.69 8.62 -13.91
C LEU A 256 24.68 9.44 -14.79
N ASN A 257 25.72 8.79 -15.35
CA ASN A 257 26.71 9.42 -16.22
C ASN A 257 26.26 9.58 -17.67
N ASP A 258 25.06 9.10 -18.05
CA ASP A 258 24.53 9.28 -19.40
C ASP A 258 24.29 10.76 -19.69
N SER A 259 24.49 11.17 -20.96
CA SER A 259 24.41 12.57 -21.39
C SER A 259 23.01 13.19 -21.17
N GLU A 260 21.97 12.37 -21.10
CA GLU A 260 20.59 12.81 -20.86
C GLU A 260 20.39 13.41 -19.47
N PHE A 261 21.28 13.15 -18.50
CA PHE A 261 21.23 13.66 -17.13
C PHE A 261 22.20 14.82 -16.87
N LYS A 262 22.97 15.19 -17.88
CA LYS A 262 23.95 16.27 -17.73
C LYS A 262 23.24 17.61 -17.55
N ASP A 263 23.76 18.45 -16.62
CA ASP A 263 23.29 19.81 -16.33
C ASP A 263 21.79 19.88 -15.94
N LYS A 264 21.28 18.80 -15.31
CA LYS A 264 19.89 18.72 -14.84
C LYS A 264 19.78 18.56 -13.32
N VAL A 265 18.74 19.11 -12.75
CA VAL A 265 18.26 18.74 -11.42
C VAL A 265 17.69 17.33 -11.51
N ILE A 266 18.13 16.44 -10.64
CA ILE A 266 17.73 15.02 -10.68
C ILE A 266 17.07 14.65 -9.35
N ILE A 267 15.89 14.07 -9.44
CA ILE A 267 15.19 13.46 -8.31
C ILE A 267 15.25 11.94 -8.47
N ILE A 268 15.82 11.25 -7.49
CA ILE A 268 15.96 9.80 -7.51
C ILE A 268 15.06 9.21 -6.43
N GLN A 269 14.06 8.43 -6.85
CA GLN A 269 13.19 7.69 -5.95
C GLN A 269 13.70 6.24 -5.77
N ILE A 270 14.18 5.88 -4.59
CA ILE A 270 14.46 4.48 -4.21
C ILE A 270 13.14 3.85 -3.77
N MET A 271 12.65 2.86 -4.51
CA MET A 271 11.27 2.38 -4.35
C MET A 271 11.12 0.87 -4.59
N GLY A 272 9.92 0.35 -4.35
CA GLY A 272 9.47 -0.97 -4.80
C GLY A 272 8.02 -0.91 -5.25
N THR A 273 7.65 -1.65 -6.30
CA THR A 273 6.26 -1.67 -6.80
C THR A 273 5.27 -2.28 -5.81
N TRP A 274 5.77 -3.00 -4.82
CA TRP A 274 5.02 -3.64 -3.74
C TRP A 274 4.71 -2.69 -2.57
N CYS A 275 5.28 -1.49 -2.56
CA CYS A 275 5.26 -0.53 -1.45
C CYS A 275 4.16 0.52 -1.65
N PRO A 276 3.14 0.61 -0.80
CA PRO A 276 2.07 1.60 -0.95
C PRO A 276 2.49 3.05 -0.76
N ASN A 277 3.40 3.35 0.17
CA ASN A 277 3.92 4.71 0.35
C ASN A 277 4.73 5.15 -0.87
N CYS A 278 5.45 4.21 -1.54
CA CYS A 278 6.10 4.47 -2.82
C CYS A 278 5.10 4.78 -3.94
N LEU A 279 3.94 4.10 -3.94
CA LEU A 279 2.87 4.38 -4.88
C LEU A 279 2.32 5.80 -4.70
N ASP A 280 2.13 6.24 -3.45
CA ASP A 280 1.63 7.58 -3.17
C ASP A 280 2.64 8.66 -3.57
N GLU A 281 3.92 8.47 -3.27
CA GLU A 281 4.97 9.37 -3.75
C GLU A 281 5.06 9.38 -5.28
N SER A 282 4.99 8.20 -5.93
CA SER A 282 5.00 8.12 -7.39
C SER A 282 3.80 8.83 -8.03
N LYS A 283 2.61 8.74 -7.44
CA LYS A 283 1.42 9.52 -7.89
C LYS A 283 1.67 11.02 -7.73
N TYR A 284 2.27 11.44 -6.62
CA TYR A 284 2.65 12.83 -6.41
C TYR A 284 3.65 13.30 -7.46
N LEU A 285 4.73 12.55 -7.71
CA LEU A 285 5.74 12.88 -8.71
C LEU A 285 5.16 12.98 -10.13
N VAL A 286 4.26 12.05 -10.52
CA VAL A 286 3.56 12.10 -11.81
C VAL A 286 2.72 13.37 -11.92
N LYS A 287 1.96 13.72 -10.88
CA LYS A 287 1.16 14.95 -10.83
C LYS A 287 2.06 16.18 -10.94
N TYR A 288 3.11 16.24 -10.11
CA TYR A 288 4.04 17.36 -10.07
C TYR A 288 4.70 17.62 -11.43
N LEU A 289 5.23 16.57 -12.09
CA LEU A 289 5.86 16.70 -13.42
C LEU A 289 4.88 17.13 -14.50
N LYS A 290 3.63 16.73 -14.42
CA LYS A 290 2.57 17.13 -15.36
C LYS A 290 2.18 18.59 -15.19
N GLU A 291 2.10 19.06 -13.95
CA GLU A 291 1.71 20.43 -13.60
C GLU A 291 2.87 21.42 -13.73
N ASN A 292 4.13 20.94 -13.56
CA ASN A 292 5.36 21.74 -13.59
C ASN A 292 6.39 21.17 -14.59
N PRO A 293 6.09 21.12 -15.90
CA PRO A 293 7.03 20.58 -16.87
C PRO A 293 8.27 21.48 -16.98
N HIS A 294 9.46 20.92 -16.81
CA HIS A 294 10.72 21.65 -16.91
C HIS A 294 11.80 20.80 -17.58
N LYS A 295 12.45 21.34 -18.63
CA LYS A 295 13.45 20.60 -19.44
C LYS A 295 14.70 20.19 -18.64
N ASP A 296 15.05 20.97 -17.61
CA ASP A 296 16.23 20.74 -16.78
C ASP A 296 15.91 19.95 -15.48
N LEU A 297 14.70 19.38 -15.38
CA LEU A 297 14.30 18.47 -14.31
C LEU A 297 14.17 17.05 -14.84
N GLN A 298 14.75 16.10 -14.14
CA GLN A 298 14.61 14.67 -14.42
C GLN A 298 14.26 13.90 -13.14
N VAL A 299 13.28 13.01 -13.23
CA VAL A 299 13.00 12.01 -12.19
C VAL A 299 13.45 10.65 -12.68
N ILE A 300 14.01 9.84 -11.77
CA ILE A 300 14.43 8.46 -12.01
C ILE A 300 14.00 7.63 -10.80
N ALA A 301 13.42 6.46 -11.02
CA ALA A 301 13.15 5.54 -9.93
C ALA A 301 14.11 4.33 -10.00
N LEU A 302 14.62 3.93 -8.83
CA LEU A 302 15.44 2.74 -8.63
C LEU A 302 14.59 1.69 -7.92
N ALA A 303 14.16 0.66 -8.65
CA ALA A 303 13.25 -0.36 -8.15
C ALA A 303 13.99 -1.51 -7.47
N PHE A 304 13.63 -1.77 -6.21
CA PHE A 304 14.06 -2.90 -5.40
C PHE A 304 12.85 -3.84 -5.22
N GLU A 305 12.78 -4.85 -6.09
CA GLU A 305 11.55 -5.64 -6.25
C GLU A 305 11.54 -6.91 -5.39
N VAL A 306 10.37 -7.20 -4.82
CA VAL A 306 10.06 -8.49 -4.19
C VAL A 306 9.46 -9.39 -5.28
N ALA A 307 10.32 -10.04 -6.08
CA ALA A 307 9.93 -10.85 -7.21
C ALA A 307 10.88 -12.04 -7.38
N LYS A 308 10.34 -13.22 -7.70
CA LYS A 308 11.13 -14.46 -7.86
C LYS A 308 12.05 -14.40 -9.09
N THR A 309 11.69 -13.66 -10.11
CA THR A 309 12.49 -13.51 -11.35
C THR A 309 12.51 -12.06 -11.83
N ARG A 310 13.46 -11.75 -12.70
CA ARG A 310 13.59 -10.45 -13.35
C ARG A 310 12.37 -10.12 -14.22
N GLU A 311 11.83 -11.09 -14.90
CA GLU A 311 10.68 -10.95 -15.79
C GLU A 311 9.44 -10.52 -14.99
N ILE A 312 9.20 -11.15 -13.84
CA ILE A 312 8.12 -10.77 -12.92
C ILE A 312 8.33 -9.34 -12.41
N ALA A 313 9.57 -8.97 -12.04
CA ALA A 313 9.88 -7.60 -11.63
C ALA A 313 9.58 -6.60 -12.75
N TYR A 314 9.99 -6.89 -13.99
CA TYR A 314 9.71 -6.04 -15.14
C TYR A 314 8.21 -5.89 -15.42
N GLU A 315 7.44 -6.96 -15.33
CA GLU A 315 5.98 -6.88 -15.52
C GLU A 315 5.30 -6.02 -14.45
N ARG A 316 5.74 -6.09 -13.20
CA ARG A 316 5.24 -5.23 -12.12
C ARG A 316 5.59 -3.76 -12.36
N ILE A 317 6.82 -3.45 -12.75
CA ILE A 317 7.25 -2.09 -13.12
C ILE A 317 6.40 -1.57 -14.29
N LYS A 318 6.21 -2.35 -15.35
CA LYS A 318 5.37 -1.97 -16.49
C LYS A 318 3.91 -1.74 -16.07
N ARG A 319 3.38 -2.61 -15.18
CA ARG A 319 2.03 -2.47 -14.64
C ARG A 319 1.87 -1.17 -13.87
N LEU A 320 2.79 -0.86 -12.94
CA LEU A 320 2.79 0.40 -12.20
C LEU A 320 2.83 1.59 -13.15
N LYS A 321 3.79 1.62 -14.09
CA LYS A 321 3.89 2.70 -15.08
C LYS A 321 2.60 2.94 -15.83
N LYS A 322 1.98 1.87 -16.33
CA LYS A 322 0.71 1.95 -17.07
C LYS A 322 -0.44 2.44 -16.20
N ARG A 323 -0.53 1.95 -14.95
CA ARG A 323 -1.67 2.23 -14.05
C ARG A 323 -1.72 3.66 -13.54
N ILE A 324 -0.57 4.30 -13.33
CA ILE A 324 -0.54 5.67 -12.82
C ILE A 324 0.08 6.69 -13.79
N GLY A 325 0.45 6.26 -15.01
CA GLY A 325 0.95 7.16 -16.05
C GLY A 325 2.38 7.64 -15.83
N ILE A 326 3.28 6.80 -15.28
CA ILE A 326 4.69 7.16 -15.10
C ILE A 326 5.39 7.20 -16.47
N GLU A 327 5.94 8.34 -16.83
CA GLU A 327 6.74 8.53 -18.05
C GLU A 327 8.25 8.44 -17.79
N TYR A 328 8.70 8.83 -16.59
CA TYR A 328 10.11 8.76 -16.20
C TYR A 328 10.65 7.31 -16.13
N PRO A 329 11.98 7.10 -16.26
CA PRO A 329 12.58 5.78 -16.20
C PRO A 329 12.45 5.17 -14.80
N ILE A 330 12.11 3.87 -14.78
CA ILE A 330 12.22 3.01 -13.60
C ILE A 330 13.23 1.92 -13.93
N LEU A 331 14.31 1.87 -13.15
CA LEU A 331 15.43 0.97 -13.34
C LEU A 331 15.38 -0.15 -12.30
N LEU A 332 15.62 -1.39 -12.71
CA LEU A 332 15.64 -2.53 -11.80
C LEU A 332 17.00 -2.62 -11.11
N ALA A 333 17.11 -2.09 -9.89
CA ALA A 333 18.32 -2.16 -9.08
C ALA A 333 18.52 -3.55 -8.45
N GLN A 334 17.42 -4.19 -8.03
CA GLN A 334 17.43 -5.49 -7.38
C GLN A 334 16.09 -6.20 -7.53
N PHE A 335 16.14 -7.54 -7.51
CA PHE A 335 14.95 -8.40 -7.30
C PHE A 335 15.33 -9.58 -6.40
N GLY A 336 14.33 -10.16 -5.71
CA GLY A 336 14.50 -11.29 -4.80
C GLY A 336 13.21 -11.62 -4.06
N ASN A 337 13.23 -12.65 -3.23
CA ASN A 337 12.03 -13.14 -2.53
C ASN A 337 11.62 -12.26 -1.33
N VAL A 338 12.49 -11.37 -0.89
CA VAL A 338 12.27 -10.48 0.25
C VAL A 338 12.81 -9.08 -0.05
N ALA A 339 12.26 -8.08 0.62
CA ALA A 339 12.79 -6.72 0.62
C ALA A 339 14.02 -6.63 1.54
N ASP A 340 15.14 -7.24 1.11
CA ASP A 340 16.38 -7.23 1.89
C ASP A 340 17.10 -5.89 1.79
N LYS A 341 16.99 -5.09 2.84
CA LYS A 341 17.63 -3.77 2.95
C LYS A 341 19.16 -3.85 2.95
N THR A 342 19.74 -4.95 3.41
CA THR A 342 21.19 -5.20 3.39
C THR A 342 21.68 -5.38 1.95
N LEU A 343 20.95 -6.11 1.13
CA LEU A 343 21.26 -6.25 -0.30
C LEU A 343 21.09 -4.92 -1.03
N ALA A 344 20.03 -4.15 -0.71
CA ALA A 344 19.82 -2.82 -1.26
C ALA A 344 20.97 -1.89 -0.93
N GLN A 345 21.47 -1.94 0.31
CA GLN A 345 22.64 -1.18 0.76
C GLN A 345 23.91 -1.50 -0.05
N ARG A 346 24.11 -2.77 -0.47
CA ARG A 346 25.26 -3.16 -1.32
C ARG A 346 25.15 -2.60 -2.73
N LYS A 347 23.95 -2.32 -3.22
CA LYS A 347 23.73 -1.71 -4.55
C LYS A 347 23.95 -0.21 -4.55
N LEU A 348 23.80 0.44 -3.40
CA LEU A 348 24.00 1.87 -3.19
C LEU A 348 24.92 2.08 -1.98
N PRO A 349 26.22 1.68 -2.09
CA PRO A 349 27.14 1.62 -0.96
C PRO A 349 27.50 3.01 -0.40
N MET A 350 27.26 4.08 -1.14
CA MET A 350 27.49 5.46 -0.73
C MET A 350 26.50 5.97 0.33
N LEU A 351 25.32 5.37 0.44
CA LEU A 351 24.37 5.72 1.49
C LEU A 351 24.77 5.08 2.83
N ASN A 352 24.55 5.76 3.96
CA ASN A 352 24.77 5.18 5.28
C ASN A 352 23.89 3.92 5.49
N HIS A 353 22.65 3.98 5.09
CA HIS A 353 21.70 2.85 5.04
C HIS A 353 20.47 3.21 4.18
N ILE A 354 19.71 2.17 3.82
CA ILE A 354 18.38 2.30 3.22
C ILE A 354 17.40 1.73 4.25
N ILE A 355 16.83 2.60 5.07
CA ILE A 355 15.90 2.19 6.14
C ILE A 355 14.45 2.18 5.68
N SER A 356 14.14 2.89 4.59
CA SER A 356 12.79 3.02 4.07
C SER A 356 12.71 2.89 2.56
N TYR A 357 11.58 2.41 2.11
CA TYR A 357 11.00 2.62 0.80
C TYR A 357 9.70 3.46 0.98
N PRO A 358 9.58 4.62 0.31
CA PRO A 358 10.59 5.25 -0.54
C PRO A 358 11.71 5.93 0.27
N THR A 359 12.81 6.23 -0.42
CA THR A 359 13.81 7.23 -0.03
C THR A 359 14.10 8.08 -1.26
N THR A 360 14.02 9.40 -1.13
CA THR A 360 14.14 10.33 -2.26
C THR A 360 15.38 11.20 -2.14
N ILE A 361 16.20 11.21 -3.19
CA ILE A 361 17.47 11.94 -3.26
C ILE A 361 17.31 13.09 -4.26
N PHE A 362 17.68 14.30 -3.83
CA PHE A 362 17.67 15.50 -4.65
C PHE A 362 19.10 15.90 -5.00
N MET A 363 19.37 16.03 -6.30
CA MET A 363 20.67 16.44 -6.82
C MET A 363 20.54 17.72 -7.63
N ASP A 364 21.51 18.61 -7.48
CA ASP A 364 21.61 19.82 -8.30
C ASP A 364 22.21 19.52 -9.70
N LYS A 365 22.31 20.55 -10.54
CA LYS A 365 22.86 20.48 -11.91
C LYS A 365 24.32 20.04 -11.95
N ASN A 366 25.06 20.21 -10.85
CA ASN A 366 26.44 19.79 -10.69
C ASN A 366 26.57 18.35 -10.14
N ARG A 367 25.43 17.61 -10.03
CA ARG A 367 25.34 16.25 -9.48
C ARG A 367 25.67 16.15 -7.98
N LYS A 368 25.65 17.25 -7.26
CA LYS A 368 25.81 17.25 -5.83
C LYS A 368 24.49 16.86 -5.17
N VAL A 369 24.52 15.89 -4.25
CA VAL A 369 23.37 15.59 -3.39
C VAL A 369 23.13 16.76 -2.45
N ARG A 370 21.92 17.30 -2.50
CA ARG A 370 21.51 18.49 -1.75
C ARG A 370 20.59 18.15 -0.58
N LYS A 371 19.78 17.09 -0.73
CA LYS A 371 18.84 16.61 0.27
C LYS A 371 18.57 15.14 0.05
N ILE A 372 18.35 14.40 1.14
CA ILE A 372 17.82 13.02 1.12
C ILE A 372 16.65 12.99 2.07
N HIS A 373 15.46 12.65 1.54
CA HIS A 373 14.23 12.50 2.30
C HIS A 373 13.93 11.02 2.49
N THR A 374 13.79 10.59 3.75
CA THR A 374 13.59 9.19 4.10
C THR A 374 12.14 8.90 4.42
N GLY A 375 11.54 7.95 3.72
CA GLY A 375 10.12 7.62 3.88
C GLY A 375 9.22 8.56 3.08
N PHE A 376 7.92 8.36 3.23
CA PHE A 376 6.91 9.22 2.64
C PHE A 376 5.65 9.18 3.49
N ASN A 377 5.21 10.34 3.91
CA ASN A 377 3.97 10.53 4.64
C ASN A 377 2.91 11.01 3.64
N GLY A 378 2.05 10.09 3.22
CA GLY A 378 1.07 10.30 2.17
C GLY A 378 -0.13 11.18 2.59
N PRO A 379 -1.12 11.34 1.69
CA PRO A 379 -2.28 12.21 1.92
C PRO A 379 -3.10 11.87 3.17
N ALA A 380 -3.03 10.64 3.70
CA ALA A 380 -3.67 10.23 4.94
C ALA A 380 -3.20 11.03 6.16
N THR A 381 -2.04 11.68 6.08
CA THR A 381 -1.42 12.46 7.16
C THR A 381 -1.88 13.93 7.19
N GLY A 382 -2.75 14.33 6.23
CA GLY A 382 -3.34 15.67 6.17
C GLY A 382 -2.29 16.77 6.09
N LYS A 383 -2.26 17.67 7.09
CA LYS A 383 -1.34 18.82 7.10
C LYS A 383 0.13 18.44 6.87
N ASN A 384 0.57 17.29 7.37
CA ASN A 384 1.97 16.86 7.18
C ASN A 384 2.28 16.61 5.69
N TYR A 385 1.33 16.04 4.96
CA TYR A 385 1.46 15.88 3.51
C TYR A 385 1.42 17.23 2.78
N ASP A 386 0.55 18.15 3.20
CA ASP A 386 0.47 19.49 2.59
C ASP A 386 1.78 20.27 2.80
N ASP A 387 2.37 20.18 3.99
CA ASP A 387 3.66 20.79 4.33
C ASP A 387 4.78 20.16 3.45
N PHE A 388 4.82 18.83 3.32
CA PHE A 388 5.77 18.15 2.42
C PHE A 388 5.64 18.65 0.97
N VAL A 389 4.44 18.75 0.42
CA VAL A 389 4.20 19.24 -0.95
C VAL A 389 4.81 20.63 -1.13
N LYS A 390 4.53 21.54 -0.20
CA LYS A 390 5.04 22.91 -0.24
C LYS A 390 6.56 22.98 -0.17
N GLU A 391 7.16 22.21 0.71
CA GLU A 391 8.62 22.14 0.86
C GLU A 391 9.28 21.56 -0.38
N PHE A 392 8.74 20.46 -0.92
CA PHE A 392 9.22 19.82 -2.13
C PHE A 392 9.22 20.81 -3.32
N GLU A 393 8.08 21.47 -3.58
CA GLU A 393 7.93 22.41 -4.69
C GLU A 393 8.88 23.61 -4.55
N THR A 394 9.02 24.15 -3.35
CA THR A 394 9.94 25.23 -3.06
C THR A 394 11.39 24.82 -3.32
N PHE A 395 11.80 23.69 -2.74
CA PHE A 395 13.17 23.20 -2.85
C PHE A 395 13.57 22.85 -4.30
N VAL A 396 12.71 22.16 -5.05
CA VAL A 396 12.98 21.88 -6.47
C VAL A 396 13.06 23.16 -7.30
N SER A 397 12.17 24.15 -7.03
CA SER A 397 12.23 25.46 -7.70
C SER A 397 13.55 26.21 -7.41
N GLU A 398 14.09 26.12 -6.19
CA GLU A 398 15.38 26.68 -5.83
C GLU A 398 16.52 26.02 -6.63
N LEU A 399 16.58 24.69 -6.65
CA LEU A 399 17.59 23.95 -7.41
C LEU A 399 17.56 24.27 -8.92
N LEU A 400 16.38 24.45 -9.48
CA LEU A 400 16.22 24.78 -10.91
C LEU A 400 16.71 26.19 -11.25
N ARG A 401 16.66 27.14 -10.30
CA ARG A 401 17.17 28.53 -10.49
C ARG A 401 18.69 28.65 -10.32
N GLU A 402 19.31 27.70 -9.62
CA GLU A 402 20.77 27.67 -9.49
C GLU A 402 21.43 27.48 -10.88
N LYS A 403 22.63 28.12 -11.07
CA LYS A 403 23.38 28.07 -12.34
C LYS A 403 24.24 26.83 -12.44
#